data_a9a60c12fc1e79aeb49acffba52f2863
#
_entry.id   a9a60c12fc1e79aeb49acffba52f2863
#
_cell.length_a   1.000
_cell.length_b   1.000
_cell.length_c   1.000
_cell.angle_alpha   90.00
_cell.angle_beta   90.00
_cell.angle_gamma   90.00
#
_symmetry.space_group_name_H-M   'P 1'
#
loop_
_entity.id
_entity.type
_entity.pdbx_description
1 polymer ?
#
loop_
_entity_poly.entity_id
_entity_poly.type
_entity_poly.pdbx_seq_one_letter_code
_entity_poly.pdbx_strand_id
1 'polypeptide(L)'
;MTQAFSPIRQIALAVALIAAPVSVFTGYEIVAVHSAQAATAGLGDLSDFKKIIGDVQALLDKGDIAGAAGRITDWETAWDQAETAIRPLDQTQWGNIDQASDAALSAVRKHTPDLAAAKSAVAALMATLNDPTKAP
;
A
#
# COMPACT_ATOMS: atom_id res chain seq x y z
N MET A 1 -51.08 56.62 0.47
CA MET A 1 -50.05 57.13 -0.43
C MET A 1 -48.84 57.47 0.41
N THR A 2 -47.84 56.72 0.32
CA THR A 2 -46.45 57.11 0.45
C THR A 2 -45.62 55.89 0.70
N GLN A 3 -44.87 55.57 -0.25
CA GLN A 3 -43.91 54.46 -0.29
C GLN A 3 -42.81 54.70 0.71
N ALA A 4 -42.58 53.77 1.58
CA ALA A 4 -41.36 53.72 2.36
C ALA A 4 -40.39 52.74 1.73
N PHE A 5 -39.41 53.27 1.05
CA PHE A 5 -38.30 52.50 0.54
C PHE A 5 -37.42 52.02 1.71
N SER A 6 -37.30 50.76 1.86
CA SER A 6 -36.29 50.12 2.68
C SER A 6 -34.90 50.35 2.09
N PRO A 7 -33.95 50.75 2.85
CA PRO A 7 -32.58 50.82 2.39
C PRO A 7 -31.95 49.44 2.46
N ILE A 8 -31.71 48.90 1.34
CA ILE A 8 -30.76 47.81 1.13
C ILE A 8 -29.35 48.38 1.36
N ARG A 9 -28.92 48.37 2.56
CA ARG A 9 -27.56 48.77 2.92
C ARG A 9 -27.15 48.01 4.14
N GLN A 10 -26.60 46.85 3.94
CA GLN A 10 -25.77 46.22 4.97
C GLN A 10 -25.32 44.82 4.58
N ILE A 11 -24.93 44.64 3.37
CA ILE A 11 -24.26 43.38 3.01
C ILE A 11 -22.99 43.74 2.25
N ALA A 12 -22.05 44.30 2.93
CA ALA A 12 -20.75 44.50 2.31
C ALA A 12 -19.60 44.53 3.31
N LEU A 13 -19.75 43.96 4.47
CA LEU A 13 -18.67 44.06 5.46
C LEU A 13 -18.35 42.77 6.22
N ALA A 14 -18.65 41.64 5.64
CA ALA A 14 -18.37 40.38 6.34
C ALA A 14 -17.42 39.43 5.58
N VAL A 15 -16.84 39.86 4.49
CA VAL A 15 -16.03 38.95 3.66
C VAL A 15 -14.53 39.18 3.82
N ALA A 16 -14.10 40.22 4.49
CA ALA A 16 -12.67 40.55 4.56
C ALA A 16 -11.89 39.92 5.72
N LEU A 17 -12.52 39.14 6.58
CA LEU A 17 -11.86 38.64 7.79
C LEU A 17 -11.63 37.12 7.85
N ILE A 18 -11.93 36.41 6.79
CA ILE A 18 -11.80 34.98 6.80
C ILE A 18 -10.55 34.47 6.01
N ALA A 19 -9.86 35.37 5.35
CA ALA A 19 -8.72 34.97 4.53
C ALA A 19 -7.42 34.72 5.31
N ALA A 20 -7.26 35.24 6.50
CA ALA A 20 -6.02 35.14 7.24
C ALA A 20 -5.77 33.79 7.95
N PRO A 21 -6.76 33.08 8.50
CA PRO A 21 -6.48 31.79 9.14
C PRO A 21 -6.35 30.60 8.16
N VAL A 22 -6.86 30.71 6.94
CA VAL A 22 -6.82 29.62 5.97
C VAL A 22 -5.41 29.41 5.41
N SER A 23 -4.62 30.46 5.29
CA SER A 23 -3.27 30.37 4.72
C SER A 23 -2.28 29.63 5.63
N VAL A 24 -2.48 29.66 6.93
CA VAL A 24 -1.63 28.97 7.90
C VAL A 24 -1.98 27.47 7.97
N PHE A 25 -3.26 27.14 7.79
CA PHE A 25 -3.70 25.74 7.78
C PHE A 25 -3.29 25.00 6.50
N THR A 26 -3.33 25.67 5.36
CA THR A 26 -2.93 25.07 4.08
C THR A 26 -1.43 24.71 4.06
N GLY A 27 -0.60 25.50 4.71
CA GLY A 27 0.85 25.21 4.79
C GLY A 27 1.16 23.98 5.64
N TYR A 28 0.42 23.75 6.71
CA TYR A 28 0.61 22.59 7.59
C TYR A 28 0.10 21.30 6.96
N GLU A 29 -1.06 21.36 6.30
CA GLU A 29 -1.60 20.19 5.58
C GLU A 29 -0.75 19.79 4.38
N ILE A 30 -0.21 20.76 3.64
CA ILE A 30 0.70 20.46 2.52
C ILE A 30 1.98 19.77 3.02
N VAL A 31 2.52 20.18 4.16
CA VAL A 31 3.71 19.53 4.75
C VAL A 31 3.36 18.11 5.22
N ALA A 32 2.19 17.91 5.84
CA ALA A 32 1.74 16.60 6.29
C ALA A 32 1.47 15.64 5.11
N VAL A 33 0.86 16.14 4.04
CA VAL A 33 0.61 15.34 2.82
C VAL A 33 1.92 14.97 2.12
N HIS A 34 2.89 15.89 2.05
CA HIS A 34 4.20 15.57 1.49
C HIS A 34 4.98 14.58 2.36
N SER A 35 4.86 14.66 3.67
CA SER A 35 5.49 13.71 4.58
C SER A 35 4.85 12.32 4.50
N ALA A 36 3.53 12.24 4.33
CA ALA A 36 2.83 10.98 4.12
C ALA A 36 3.14 10.37 2.74
N GLN A 37 3.26 11.19 1.71
CA GLN A 37 3.65 10.74 0.38
C GLN A 37 5.13 10.33 0.31
N ALA A 38 6.01 11.00 1.04
CA ALA A 38 7.40 10.59 1.17
C ALA A 38 7.56 9.25 1.91
N ALA A 39 6.64 8.94 2.85
CA ALA A 39 6.61 7.65 3.53
C ALA A 39 6.09 6.50 2.64
N THR A 40 5.38 6.83 1.55
CA THR A 40 4.94 5.88 0.52
C THR A 40 5.81 5.90 -0.73
N ALA A 41 6.87 6.71 -0.74
CA ALA A 41 7.85 6.77 -1.83
C ALA A 41 8.77 5.56 -1.77
N GLY A 42 8.34 4.43 -2.16
CA GLY A 42 9.05 3.19 -2.33
C GLY A 42 8.51 2.54 -3.60
N LEU A 43 8.08 1.30 -3.48
CA LEU A 43 7.57 0.54 -4.62
C LEU A 43 6.13 0.87 -5.02
N GLY A 44 5.50 1.89 -4.40
CA GLY A 44 4.12 2.26 -4.67
C GLY A 44 3.09 1.40 -3.94
N ASP A 45 1.91 1.24 -4.54
CA ASP A 45 0.83 0.45 -3.94
C ASP A 45 1.04 -1.05 -4.17
N LEU A 46 1.24 -1.79 -3.09
CA LEU A 46 1.44 -3.24 -3.08
C LEU A 46 0.18 -4.01 -2.62
N SER A 47 -0.99 -3.37 -2.55
CA SER A 47 -2.21 -3.98 -2.00
C SER A 47 -2.66 -5.21 -2.78
N ASP A 48 -2.60 -5.21 -4.10
CA ASP A 48 -2.99 -6.35 -4.92
C ASP A 48 -2.05 -7.54 -4.69
N PHE A 49 -0.77 -7.28 -4.53
CA PHE A 49 0.24 -8.29 -4.19
C PHE A 49 -0.02 -8.89 -2.79
N LYS A 50 -0.29 -8.05 -1.80
CA LYS A 50 -0.65 -8.50 -0.44
C LYS A 50 -1.89 -9.37 -0.43
N LYS A 51 -2.89 -9.05 -1.27
CA LYS A 51 -4.10 -9.85 -1.40
C LYS A 51 -3.80 -11.27 -1.87
N ILE A 52 -2.96 -11.43 -2.89
CA ILE A 52 -2.58 -12.75 -3.38
C ILE A 52 -1.88 -13.57 -2.29
N ILE A 53 -0.95 -12.97 -1.56
CA ILE A 53 -0.24 -13.64 -0.47
C ILE A 53 -1.19 -13.95 0.70
N GLY A 54 -2.15 -13.09 0.99
CA GLY A 54 -3.21 -13.36 1.97
C GLY A 54 -4.05 -14.58 1.62
N ASP A 55 -4.38 -14.76 0.33
CA ASP A 55 -5.08 -15.96 -0.16
C ASP A 55 -4.22 -17.22 0.02
N VAL A 56 -2.90 -17.14 -0.26
CA VAL A 56 -1.95 -18.24 -0.02
C VAL A 56 -1.91 -18.62 1.45
N GLN A 57 -1.83 -17.64 2.36
CA GLN A 57 -1.88 -17.89 3.81
C GLN A 57 -3.17 -18.61 4.21
N ALA A 58 -4.31 -18.14 3.72
CA ALA A 58 -5.61 -18.75 4.03
C ALA A 58 -5.73 -20.20 3.54
N LEU A 59 -5.12 -20.55 2.40
CA LEU A 59 -5.06 -21.91 1.90
C LEU A 59 -4.15 -22.79 2.76
N LEU A 60 -2.97 -22.30 3.13
CA LEU A 60 -2.07 -23.01 4.04
C LEU A 60 -2.68 -23.21 5.43
N ASP A 61 -3.48 -22.26 5.92
CA ASP A 61 -4.18 -22.40 7.20
C ASP A 61 -5.21 -23.52 7.20
N LYS A 62 -5.82 -23.78 6.06
CA LYS A 62 -6.71 -24.92 5.84
C LYS A 62 -5.96 -26.24 5.56
N GLY A 63 -4.63 -26.20 5.45
CA GLY A 63 -3.83 -27.35 5.04
C GLY A 63 -3.89 -27.67 3.54
N ASP A 64 -4.47 -26.78 2.74
CA ASP A 64 -4.56 -26.92 1.27
C ASP A 64 -3.26 -26.46 0.60
N ILE A 65 -2.24 -27.29 0.67
CA ILE A 65 -0.92 -27.01 0.08
C ILE A 65 -0.99 -26.98 -1.45
N ALA A 66 -1.81 -27.80 -2.06
CA ALA A 66 -1.95 -27.84 -3.52
C ALA A 66 -2.60 -26.54 -4.03
N GLY A 67 -3.66 -26.08 -3.38
CA GLY A 67 -4.27 -24.78 -3.66
C GLY A 67 -3.30 -23.63 -3.45
N ALA A 68 -2.51 -23.66 -2.35
CA ALA A 68 -1.49 -22.67 -2.07
C ALA A 68 -0.40 -22.63 -3.15
N ALA A 69 0.04 -23.81 -3.67
CA ALA A 69 1.01 -23.88 -4.75
C ALA A 69 0.47 -23.31 -6.06
N GLY A 70 -0.80 -23.49 -6.36
CA GLY A 70 -1.47 -22.83 -7.49
C GLY A 70 -1.51 -21.31 -7.30
N ARG A 71 -1.97 -20.85 -6.14
CA ARG A 71 -2.14 -19.42 -5.87
C ARG A 71 -0.82 -18.66 -5.79
N ILE A 72 0.26 -19.27 -5.30
CA ILE A 72 1.57 -18.61 -5.27
C ILE A 72 2.20 -18.52 -6.67
N THR A 73 1.73 -19.30 -7.64
CA THR A 73 2.09 -19.14 -9.05
C THR A 73 1.46 -17.87 -9.65
N ASP A 74 0.25 -17.52 -9.22
CA ASP A 74 -0.36 -16.24 -9.60
C ASP A 74 0.43 -15.07 -9.05
N TRP A 75 0.96 -15.20 -7.81
CA TRP A 75 1.87 -14.21 -7.22
C TRP A 75 3.11 -14.01 -8.09
N GLU A 76 3.85 -15.10 -8.37
CA GLU A 76 5.06 -15.05 -9.19
C GLU A 76 4.81 -14.36 -10.54
N THR A 77 3.74 -14.78 -11.23
CA THR A 77 3.37 -14.17 -12.51
C THR A 77 3.08 -12.68 -12.40
N ALA A 78 2.34 -12.26 -11.37
CA ALA A 78 2.02 -10.85 -11.16
C ALA A 78 3.26 -10.03 -10.79
N TRP A 79 4.16 -10.60 -9.98
CA TRP A 79 5.40 -9.97 -9.56
C TRP A 79 6.36 -9.76 -10.74
N ASP A 80 6.57 -10.81 -11.56
CA ASP A 80 7.40 -10.74 -12.76
C ASP A 80 6.89 -9.73 -13.78
N GLN A 81 5.57 -9.67 -13.99
CA GLN A 81 4.96 -8.68 -14.87
C GLN A 81 5.13 -7.24 -14.40
N ALA A 82 5.19 -7.03 -13.10
CA ALA A 82 5.36 -5.71 -12.50
C ALA A 82 6.83 -5.26 -12.41
N GLU A 83 7.80 -6.17 -12.54
CA GLU A 83 9.23 -5.91 -12.34
C GLU A 83 9.71 -4.67 -13.08
N THR A 84 9.41 -4.54 -14.36
CA THR A 84 9.88 -3.41 -15.19
C THR A 84 9.35 -2.06 -14.74
N ALA A 85 8.19 -2.04 -14.07
CA ALA A 85 7.55 -0.82 -13.59
C ALA A 85 7.98 -0.46 -12.16
N ILE A 86 8.10 -1.46 -11.26
CA ILE A 86 8.31 -1.20 -9.83
C ILE A 86 9.77 -1.32 -9.39
N ARG A 87 10.57 -2.22 -9.97
CA ARG A 87 11.99 -2.38 -9.61
C ARG A 87 12.81 -1.10 -9.75
N PRO A 88 12.63 -0.25 -10.80
CA PRO A 88 13.38 1.00 -10.92
C PRO A 88 13.04 2.04 -9.86
N LEU A 89 11.90 1.91 -9.17
CA LEU A 89 11.48 2.85 -8.14
C LEU A 89 12.35 2.73 -6.88
N ASP A 90 12.66 1.50 -6.46
CA ASP A 90 13.58 1.20 -5.36
C ASP A 90 14.09 -0.24 -5.49
N GLN A 91 15.31 -0.38 -6.00
CA GLN A 91 15.94 -1.68 -6.25
C GLN A 91 16.21 -2.46 -4.97
N THR A 92 16.46 -1.78 -3.85
CA THR A 92 16.73 -2.44 -2.57
C THR A 92 15.45 -3.03 -2.00
N GLN A 93 14.38 -2.25 -1.93
CA GLN A 93 13.09 -2.73 -1.46
C GLN A 93 12.52 -3.82 -2.36
N TRP A 94 12.66 -3.67 -3.68
CA TRP A 94 12.27 -4.72 -4.63
C TRP A 94 13.03 -6.01 -4.35
N GLY A 95 14.36 -5.96 -4.20
CA GLY A 95 15.21 -7.12 -3.93
C GLY A 95 14.88 -7.81 -2.61
N ASN A 96 14.49 -7.07 -1.57
CA ASN A 96 14.06 -7.66 -0.31
C ASN A 96 12.77 -8.49 -0.48
N ILE A 97 11.79 -7.97 -1.25
CA ILE A 97 10.57 -8.72 -1.55
C ILE A 97 10.87 -9.93 -2.44
N ASP A 98 11.70 -9.77 -3.45
CA ASP A 98 12.10 -10.82 -4.36
C ASP A 98 12.76 -11.99 -3.62
N GLN A 99 13.69 -11.72 -2.73
CA GLN A 99 14.32 -12.73 -1.87
C GLN A 99 13.32 -13.45 -0.97
N ALA A 100 12.38 -12.72 -0.36
CA ALA A 100 11.32 -13.32 0.45
C ALA A 100 10.36 -14.17 -0.41
N SER A 101 10.10 -13.73 -1.65
CA SER A 101 9.29 -14.44 -2.64
C SER A 101 9.92 -15.79 -3.00
N ASP A 102 11.22 -15.81 -3.32
CA ASP A 102 11.96 -17.03 -3.64
C ASP A 102 11.88 -18.06 -2.50
N ALA A 103 12.02 -17.59 -1.26
CA ALA A 103 11.90 -18.45 -0.09
C ALA A 103 10.49 -19.04 0.05
N ALA A 104 9.45 -18.23 -0.15
CA ALA A 104 8.06 -18.67 -0.08
C ALA A 104 7.71 -19.65 -1.19
N LEU A 105 8.08 -19.34 -2.44
CA LEU A 105 7.91 -20.21 -3.61
C LEU A 105 8.58 -21.56 -3.37
N SER A 106 9.84 -21.55 -2.93
CA SER A 106 10.60 -22.76 -2.64
C SER A 106 9.95 -23.61 -1.54
N ALA A 107 9.45 -22.99 -0.46
CA ALA A 107 8.85 -23.71 0.65
C ALA A 107 7.50 -24.36 0.28
N VAL A 108 6.67 -23.63 -0.48
CA VAL A 108 5.33 -24.08 -0.88
C VAL A 108 5.40 -25.17 -1.96
N ARG A 109 6.37 -25.10 -2.87
CA ARG A 109 6.52 -25.99 -4.04
C ARG A 109 7.43 -27.18 -3.83
N LYS A 110 7.94 -27.40 -2.62
CA LYS A 110 8.76 -28.60 -2.33
C LYS A 110 8.01 -29.87 -2.71
N HIS A 111 8.74 -30.87 -3.20
CA HIS A 111 8.19 -32.19 -3.49
C HIS A 111 7.54 -32.84 -2.27
N THR A 112 8.11 -32.61 -1.09
CA THR A 112 7.53 -32.99 0.22
C THR A 112 7.43 -31.70 1.06
N PRO A 113 6.29 -30.97 0.96
CA PRO A 113 6.14 -29.71 1.64
C PRO A 113 6.00 -29.91 3.17
N ASP A 114 6.69 -29.08 3.92
CA ASP A 114 6.45 -28.91 5.34
C ASP A 114 5.48 -27.74 5.53
N LEU A 115 4.30 -28.03 6.04
CA LEU A 115 3.25 -27.01 6.23
C LEU A 115 3.71 -25.86 7.15
N ALA A 116 4.44 -26.18 8.22
CA ALA A 116 4.91 -25.15 9.14
C ALA A 116 5.98 -24.25 8.49
N ALA A 117 6.91 -24.86 7.73
CA ALA A 117 7.92 -24.11 6.98
C ALA A 117 7.28 -23.27 5.86
N ALA A 118 6.29 -23.79 5.14
CA ALA A 118 5.54 -23.05 4.13
C ALA A 118 4.81 -21.84 4.73
N LYS A 119 4.09 -22.04 5.84
CA LYS A 119 3.43 -20.94 6.57
C LYS A 119 4.41 -19.87 7.02
N SER A 120 5.55 -20.27 7.58
CA SER A 120 6.58 -19.34 8.05
C SER A 120 7.17 -18.51 6.90
N ALA A 121 7.48 -19.13 5.76
CA ALA A 121 8.06 -18.46 4.61
C ALA A 121 7.05 -17.47 3.97
N VAL A 122 5.78 -17.86 3.84
CA VAL A 122 4.72 -17.00 3.31
C VAL A 122 4.41 -15.83 4.27
N ALA A 123 4.46 -16.07 5.58
CA ALA A 123 4.33 -15.01 6.58
C ALA A 123 5.50 -14.01 6.52
N ALA A 124 6.72 -14.47 6.28
CA ALA A 124 7.89 -13.61 6.08
C ALA A 124 7.73 -12.73 4.83
N LEU A 125 7.27 -13.30 3.70
CA LEU A 125 6.96 -12.53 2.50
C LEU A 125 5.90 -11.46 2.76
N MET A 126 4.82 -11.78 3.48
CA MET A 126 3.81 -10.80 3.85
C MET A 126 4.38 -9.70 4.75
N ALA A 127 5.27 -10.04 5.69
CA ALA A 127 5.93 -9.06 6.55
C ALA A 127 6.82 -8.11 5.73
N THR A 128 7.58 -8.65 4.77
CA THR A 128 8.41 -7.84 3.87
C THR A 128 7.56 -6.96 2.95
N LEU A 129 6.41 -7.44 2.46
CA LEU A 129 5.46 -6.61 1.71
C LEU A 129 4.88 -5.45 2.54
N ASN A 130 4.75 -5.64 3.85
CA ASN A 130 4.28 -4.60 4.76
C ASN A 130 5.36 -3.58 5.12
N ASP A 131 6.62 -4.00 5.12
CA ASP A 131 7.78 -3.13 5.38
C ASP A 131 8.96 -3.57 4.50
N PRO A 132 8.98 -3.17 3.21
CA PRO A 132 10.03 -3.58 2.28
C PRO A 132 11.42 -3.02 2.59
N THR A 133 11.52 -2.09 3.54
CA THR A 133 12.81 -1.51 3.95
C THR A 133 13.65 -2.50 4.75
N LYS A 134 13.05 -3.56 5.27
CA LYS A 134 13.71 -4.62 6.00
C LYS A 134 13.98 -5.82 5.12
N ALA A 135 15.23 -6.31 5.17
CA ALA A 135 15.56 -7.59 4.58
C ALA A 135 14.78 -8.72 5.28
N PRO A 136 14.39 -9.79 4.56
CA PRO A 136 13.68 -10.93 5.11
C PRO A 136 14.56 -11.76 6.05
#